data_c45c18e88e30fb52474e41b8b1ac4b4e
#
_entry.id   c45c18e88e30fb52474e41b8b1ac4b4e
#
_cell.length_a   1.000
_cell.length_b   1.000
_cell.length_c   1.000
_cell.angle_alpha   90.00
_cell.angle_beta   90.00
_cell.angle_gamma   90.00
#
_symmetry.space_group_name_H-M   'P 1'
#
loop_
_entity.id
_entity.type
_entity.pdbx_description
1 polymer ?
#
loop_
_entity_poly.entity_id
_entity_poly.type
_entity_poly.pdbx_seq_one_letter_code
_entity_poly.pdbx_strand_id
1 'polypeptide(L)'
;GWVMFEHWLNKKYRFVARLVGERHLLRFSGGSEPSEVGQWVPIRARELADQVPTPYRFDKLVKRRGKPAIRITQIGWMKVRLPGREETLTLVVSRLAGQDKPMMLLTNLPVETPRDAKRIVRFYIRRWECEEAIRFLKSHVHLEKIRTFRWSAIRRLVLLAVLVMIYLGWLLEAHPPICDSLIRLSQPLPDNPDFLSYRLLGGLIEAIDTCFWLHKDLLRRCLT
;
A
#
# COMPACT_ATOMS: atom_id res chain seq x y z
N GLY A 1 11.35 -14.48 9.67
CA GLY A 1 12.56 -15.26 9.38
C GLY A 1 12.87 -15.29 7.89
N TRP A 2 14.02 -15.79 7.52
CA TRP A 2 14.41 -16.03 6.12
C TRP A 2 13.52 -17.06 5.43
N VAL A 3 12.93 -17.97 6.18
CA VAL A 3 12.02 -19.04 5.72
C VAL A 3 10.94 -18.53 4.74
N MET A 4 10.40 -17.34 4.98
CA MET A 4 9.38 -16.77 4.09
C MET A 4 9.99 -16.34 2.73
N PHE A 5 11.18 -15.76 2.73
CA PHE A 5 11.87 -15.40 1.48
C PHE A 5 12.28 -16.65 0.69
N GLU A 6 12.78 -17.68 1.39
CA GLU A 6 13.09 -18.99 0.78
C GLU A 6 11.86 -19.60 0.13
N HIS A 7 10.73 -19.59 0.82
CA HIS A 7 9.46 -20.07 0.26
C HIS A 7 9.08 -19.31 -1.01
N TRP A 8 9.15 -17.96 -0.97
CA TRP A 8 8.80 -17.15 -2.12
C TRP A 8 9.73 -17.36 -3.32
N LEU A 9 11.03 -17.49 -3.07
CA LEU A 9 12.01 -17.76 -4.12
C LEU A 9 11.81 -19.15 -4.71
N ASN A 10 11.62 -20.19 -3.89
CA ASN A 10 11.36 -21.55 -4.33
C ASN A 10 10.07 -21.66 -5.17
N LYS A 11 9.03 -20.88 -4.82
CA LYS A 11 7.78 -20.82 -5.57
C LYS A 11 7.82 -19.82 -6.74
N LYS A 12 8.95 -19.15 -6.97
CA LYS A 12 9.14 -18.11 -7.99
C LYS A 12 8.12 -16.95 -7.89
N TYR A 13 7.64 -16.66 -6.67
CA TYR A 13 6.75 -15.52 -6.46
C TYR A 13 7.51 -14.21 -6.58
N ARG A 14 6.87 -13.21 -7.20
CA ARG A 14 7.35 -11.82 -7.21
C ARG A 14 7.00 -11.18 -5.88
N PHE A 15 7.96 -10.48 -5.29
CA PHE A 15 7.74 -9.84 -4.00
C PHE A 15 8.42 -8.49 -3.87
N VAL A 16 7.87 -7.66 -2.98
CA VAL A 16 8.49 -6.47 -2.41
C VAL A 16 8.29 -6.52 -0.91
N ALA A 17 9.37 -6.64 -0.16
CA ALA A 17 9.30 -6.79 1.29
C ALA A 17 10.19 -5.78 2.00
N ARG A 18 9.72 -5.22 3.12
CA ARG A 18 10.53 -4.35 3.97
C ARG A 18 11.51 -5.18 4.79
N LEU A 19 12.78 -4.77 4.76
CA LEU A 19 13.82 -5.36 5.59
C LEU A 19 13.94 -4.65 6.94
N VAL A 20 14.25 -5.44 7.95
CA VAL A 20 14.72 -4.96 9.26
C VAL A 20 16.24 -4.84 9.23
N GLY A 21 16.79 -3.77 9.78
CA GLY A 21 18.20 -3.40 9.66
C GLY A 21 19.23 -4.41 10.19
N GLU A 22 18.82 -5.26 11.13
CA GLU A 22 19.69 -6.27 11.76
C GLU A 22 19.90 -7.53 10.89
N ARG A 23 19.27 -7.62 9.72
CA ARG A 23 19.44 -8.78 8.84
C ARG A 23 20.70 -8.70 8.03
N HIS A 24 21.36 -9.86 7.84
CA HIS A 24 22.55 -9.97 6.99
C HIS A 24 22.13 -10.24 5.56
N LEU A 25 22.79 -9.54 4.65
CA LEU A 25 22.75 -9.74 3.21
C LEU A 25 24.15 -10.02 2.72
N LEU A 26 24.30 -10.53 1.52
CA LEU A 26 25.59 -10.62 0.86
C LEU A 26 25.70 -9.48 -0.15
N ARG A 27 26.78 -8.68 -0.04
CA ARG A 27 27.19 -7.68 -1.00
C ARG A 27 28.29 -8.24 -1.85
N PHE A 28 28.26 -7.96 -3.16
CA PHE A 28 29.37 -8.25 -4.02
C PHE A 28 30.50 -7.24 -3.74
N SER A 29 31.66 -7.74 -3.39
CA SER A 29 32.89 -6.98 -3.22
C SER A 29 33.82 -7.41 -4.35
N GLY A 30 33.76 -6.74 -5.48
CA GLY A 30 34.68 -6.89 -6.61
C GLY A 30 35.42 -5.59 -6.83
N GLY A 31 36.68 -5.68 -7.23
CA GLY A 31 37.48 -4.52 -7.59
C GLY A 31 36.96 -3.80 -8.84
N SER A 32 37.47 -2.61 -9.06
CA SER A 32 37.14 -1.79 -10.24
C SER A 32 37.75 -2.35 -11.52
N GLU A 33 38.55 -3.40 -11.44
CA GLU A 33 39.21 -4.03 -12.59
C GLU A 33 38.56 -5.39 -12.95
N PRO A 34 38.51 -5.71 -14.27
CA PRO A 34 37.88 -6.95 -14.76
C PRO A 34 38.58 -8.26 -14.32
N SER A 35 39.77 -8.16 -13.74
CA SER A 35 40.63 -9.29 -13.33
C SER A 35 40.46 -9.71 -11.87
N GLU A 36 39.74 -8.95 -11.02
CA GLU A 36 39.56 -9.31 -9.64
C GLU A 36 38.35 -10.22 -9.46
N VAL A 37 38.58 -11.42 -8.92
CA VAL A 37 37.54 -12.39 -8.54
C VAL A 37 36.77 -11.81 -7.37
N GLY A 38 35.64 -11.17 -7.65
CA GLY A 38 34.79 -10.60 -6.63
C GLY A 38 34.18 -11.68 -5.73
N GLN A 39 34.04 -11.37 -4.45
CA GLN A 39 33.45 -12.24 -3.45
C GLN A 39 32.17 -11.64 -2.88
N TRP A 40 31.22 -12.52 -2.51
CA TRP A 40 30.02 -12.14 -1.80
C TRP A 40 30.31 -12.09 -0.29
N VAL A 41 30.30 -10.90 0.29
CA VAL A 41 30.66 -10.65 1.69
C VAL A 41 29.41 -10.36 2.50
N PRO A 42 29.23 -10.99 3.68
CA PRO A 42 28.11 -10.73 4.56
C PRO A 42 28.20 -9.33 5.18
N ILE A 43 27.09 -8.60 5.14
CA ILE A 43 26.95 -7.26 5.70
C ILE A 43 25.56 -7.06 6.29
N ARG A 44 25.41 -6.28 7.36
CA ARG A 44 24.09 -5.94 7.87
C ARG A 44 23.34 -5.04 6.92
N ALA A 45 22.05 -5.29 6.73
CA ALA A 45 21.22 -4.52 5.80
C ALA A 45 21.24 -3.01 6.10
N ARG A 46 21.36 -2.62 7.37
CA ARG A 46 21.46 -1.21 7.77
C ARG A 46 22.77 -0.59 7.29
N GLU A 47 23.90 -1.24 7.58
CA GLU A 47 25.21 -0.78 7.14
C GLU A 47 25.30 -0.71 5.62
N LEU A 48 24.72 -1.71 4.95
CA LEU A 48 24.62 -1.71 3.49
C LEU A 48 23.76 -0.56 2.98
N ALA A 49 22.62 -0.30 3.61
CA ALA A 49 21.75 0.81 3.22
C ALA A 49 22.46 2.17 3.34
N ASP A 50 23.36 2.34 4.32
CA ASP A 50 24.14 3.56 4.47
C ASP A 50 25.19 3.73 3.37
N GLN A 51 25.66 2.64 2.78
CA GLN A 51 26.60 2.62 1.67
C GLN A 51 25.94 2.75 0.29
N VAL A 52 24.62 2.48 0.17
CA VAL A 52 23.92 2.62 -1.12
C VAL A 52 23.79 4.10 -1.48
N PRO A 53 24.39 4.53 -2.60
CA PRO A 53 24.18 5.88 -3.10
C PRO A 53 22.71 6.11 -3.43
N THR A 54 22.16 7.27 -3.04
CA THR A 54 20.77 7.65 -3.34
C THR A 54 20.72 8.93 -4.19
N PRO A 55 21.26 8.91 -5.43
CA PRO A 55 21.42 10.10 -6.25
C PRO A 55 20.10 10.60 -6.84
N TYR A 56 19.11 9.73 -6.95
CA TYR A 56 17.85 10.06 -7.61
C TYR A 56 16.85 10.66 -6.61
N ARG A 57 16.29 11.81 -6.99
CA ARG A 57 15.32 12.56 -6.16
C ARG A 57 13.96 12.54 -6.83
N PHE A 58 12.92 12.45 -6.01
CA PHE A 58 11.55 12.69 -6.45
C PHE A 58 10.71 13.27 -5.31
N ASP A 59 9.72 14.05 -5.69
CA ASP A 59 8.81 14.65 -4.75
C ASP A 59 7.76 13.63 -4.32
N LYS A 60 7.49 13.60 -3.03
CA LYS A 60 6.41 12.83 -2.43
C LYS A 60 5.46 13.77 -1.72
N LEU A 61 4.21 13.76 -2.16
CA LEU A 61 3.15 14.41 -1.41
C LEU A 61 2.91 13.62 -0.12
N VAL A 62 3.03 14.28 1.01
CA VAL A 62 2.72 13.73 2.33
C VAL A 62 1.75 14.67 3.03
N LYS A 63 0.88 14.13 3.87
CA LYS A 63 0.07 14.97 4.76
C LYS A 63 0.78 15.10 6.10
N ARG A 64 0.89 16.32 6.60
CA ARG A 64 1.39 16.61 7.94
C ARG A 64 0.35 17.46 8.66
N ARG A 65 -0.22 16.91 9.76
CA ARG A 65 -1.30 17.56 10.53
C ARG A 65 -2.48 17.96 9.63
N GLY A 66 -2.87 17.08 8.69
CA GLY A 66 -3.98 17.34 7.77
C GLY A 66 -3.65 18.26 6.57
N LYS A 67 -2.47 18.88 6.53
CA LYS A 67 -2.06 19.78 5.42
C LYS A 67 -1.15 19.03 4.43
N PRO A 68 -1.35 19.20 3.12
CA PRO A 68 -0.44 18.66 2.12
C PRO A 68 0.94 19.29 2.25
N ALA A 69 1.97 18.49 2.21
CA ALA A 69 3.36 18.93 2.19
C ALA A 69 4.15 18.09 1.19
N ILE A 70 5.02 18.73 0.43
CA ILE A 70 5.95 18.04 -0.47
C ILE A 70 7.19 17.68 0.33
N ARG A 71 7.59 16.41 0.28
CA ARG A 71 8.87 15.96 0.83
C ARG A 71 9.72 15.33 -0.26
N ILE A 72 10.97 15.73 -0.28
CA ILE A 72 11.96 15.14 -1.17
C ILE A 72 12.28 13.74 -0.67
N THR A 73 12.21 12.80 -1.56
CA THR A 73 12.61 11.41 -1.32
C THR A 73 13.81 11.11 -2.20
N GLN A 74 14.89 10.65 -1.59
CA GLN A 74 16.08 10.17 -2.30
C GLN A 74 16.01 8.65 -2.41
N ILE A 75 16.39 8.11 -3.56
CA ILE A 75 16.31 6.68 -3.84
C ILE A 75 17.61 6.19 -4.50
N GLY A 76 17.97 4.96 -4.13
CA GLY A 76 19.03 4.20 -4.77
C GLY A 76 18.76 2.72 -4.64
N TRP A 77 19.56 1.91 -5.30
CA TRP A 77 19.45 0.45 -5.25
C TRP A 77 20.79 -0.21 -5.45
N MET A 78 20.88 -1.46 -5.02
CA MET A 78 22.06 -2.30 -5.16
C MET A 78 21.65 -3.76 -5.30
N LYS A 79 22.41 -4.52 -6.08
CA LYS A 79 22.25 -5.97 -6.18
C LYS A 79 22.83 -6.65 -4.93
N VAL A 80 22.08 -7.59 -4.38
CA VAL A 80 22.42 -8.32 -3.15
C VAL A 80 22.04 -9.78 -3.27
N ARG A 81 22.54 -10.62 -2.38
CA ARG A 81 22.10 -12.01 -2.22
C ARG A 81 21.68 -12.29 -0.79
N LEU A 82 20.85 -13.30 -0.60
CA LEU A 82 20.60 -13.87 0.71
C LEU A 82 21.73 -14.83 1.09
N PRO A 83 22.08 -14.96 2.37
CA PRO A 83 23.01 -15.99 2.83
C PRO A 83 22.54 -17.39 2.41
N GLY A 84 23.45 -18.18 1.83
CA GLY A 84 23.15 -19.54 1.36
C GLY A 84 22.32 -19.61 0.06
N ARG A 85 22.18 -18.48 -0.68
CA ARG A 85 21.46 -18.43 -1.95
C ARG A 85 22.28 -17.80 -3.07
N GLU A 86 22.12 -18.30 -4.27
CA GLU A 86 22.78 -17.76 -5.47
C GLU A 86 21.95 -16.73 -6.21
N GLU A 87 20.65 -16.69 -5.96
CA GLU A 87 19.74 -15.77 -6.63
C GLU A 87 20.06 -14.32 -6.27
N THR A 88 20.24 -13.51 -7.28
CA THR A 88 20.49 -12.08 -7.11
C THR A 88 19.17 -11.33 -6.92
N LEU A 89 19.08 -10.62 -5.83
CA LEU A 89 17.97 -9.74 -5.47
C LEU A 89 18.39 -8.29 -5.56
N THR A 90 17.45 -7.38 -5.44
CA THR A 90 17.74 -5.94 -5.39
C THR A 90 17.30 -5.38 -4.03
N LEU A 91 18.22 -4.70 -3.36
CA LEU A 91 17.92 -3.85 -2.22
C LEU A 91 17.65 -2.43 -2.73
N VAL A 92 16.43 -1.95 -2.54
CA VAL A 92 16.06 -0.56 -2.84
C VAL A 92 16.03 0.22 -1.53
N VAL A 93 16.77 1.31 -1.48
CA VAL A 93 16.87 2.21 -0.32
C VAL A 93 16.18 3.52 -0.65
N SER A 94 15.25 3.92 0.22
CA SER A 94 14.53 5.19 0.09
C SER A 94 14.71 6.02 1.35
N ARG A 95 15.22 7.24 1.21
CA ARG A 95 15.47 8.22 2.28
C ARG A 95 14.49 9.36 2.14
N LEU A 96 13.61 9.51 3.10
CA LEU A 96 12.66 10.62 3.14
C LEU A 96 13.26 11.77 3.95
N ALA A 97 13.26 12.98 3.40
CA ALA A 97 13.76 14.17 4.10
C ALA A 97 13.12 14.32 5.49
N GLY A 98 13.96 14.49 6.51
CA GLY A 98 13.55 14.60 7.91
C GLY A 98 13.19 13.26 8.58
N GLN A 99 13.63 12.12 8.03
CA GLN A 99 13.61 10.82 8.68
C GLN A 99 15.04 10.28 8.80
N ASP A 100 15.41 9.84 10.02
CA ASP A 100 16.77 9.36 10.31
C ASP A 100 17.02 7.96 9.73
N LYS A 101 15.97 7.15 9.60
CA LYS A 101 16.09 5.76 9.17
C LYS A 101 15.59 5.59 7.74
N PRO A 102 16.43 5.03 6.85
CA PRO A 102 16.00 4.73 5.50
C PRO A 102 14.98 3.60 5.48
N MET A 103 14.09 3.63 4.51
CA MET A 103 13.23 2.51 4.17
C MET A 103 14.02 1.56 3.26
N MET A 104 14.20 0.33 3.68
CA MET A 104 14.90 -0.72 2.96
C MET A 104 13.89 -1.73 2.41
N LEU A 105 13.87 -1.93 1.10
CA LEU A 105 12.97 -2.85 0.42
C LEU A 105 13.79 -3.89 -0.35
N LEU A 106 13.52 -5.17 -0.10
CA LEU A 106 14.10 -6.27 -0.84
C LEU A 106 13.11 -6.78 -1.88
N THR A 107 13.58 -7.02 -3.09
CA THR A 107 12.74 -7.49 -4.19
C THR A 107 13.52 -8.40 -5.16
N ASN A 108 12.80 -9.32 -5.79
CA ASN A 108 13.29 -10.10 -6.94
C ASN A 108 12.80 -9.55 -8.28
N LEU A 109 12.10 -8.41 -8.27
CA LEU A 109 11.74 -7.71 -9.49
C LEU A 109 12.97 -7.01 -10.09
N PRO A 110 13.05 -6.90 -11.41
CA PRO A 110 14.15 -6.17 -12.06
C PRO A 110 14.08 -4.68 -11.69
N VAL A 111 15.23 -4.13 -11.30
CA VAL A 111 15.41 -2.71 -11.00
C VAL A 111 16.71 -2.28 -11.68
N GLU A 112 16.55 -1.64 -12.82
CA GLU A 112 17.67 -1.15 -13.66
C GLU A 112 17.66 0.38 -13.78
N THR A 113 16.50 0.99 -13.57
CA THR A 113 16.29 2.43 -13.75
C THR A 113 15.74 3.09 -12.48
N PRO A 114 15.90 4.41 -12.32
CA PRO A 114 15.24 5.16 -11.24
C PRO A 114 13.72 5.01 -11.24
N ARG A 115 13.13 4.83 -12.43
CA ARG A 115 11.69 4.60 -12.58
C ARG A 115 11.26 3.27 -11.97
N ASP A 116 12.07 2.21 -12.14
CA ASP A 116 11.82 0.90 -11.54
C ASP A 116 11.92 0.98 -10.02
N ALA A 117 12.99 1.58 -9.51
CA ALA A 117 13.16 1.78 -8.06
C ALA A 117 11.98 2.56 -7.45
N LYS A 118 11.52 3.63 -8.11
CA LYS A 118 10.32 4.38 -7.71
C LYS A 118 9.06 3.52 -7.73
N ARG A 119 8.92 2.62 -8.71
CA ARG A 119 7.81 1.66 -8.79
C ARG A 119 7.80 0.70 -7.61
N ILE A 120 8.97 0.16 -7.20
CA ILE A 120 9.09 -0.70 -6.02
C ILE A 120 8.66 0.03 -4.75
N VAL A 121 9.11 1.27 -4.55
CA VAL A 121 8.69 2.09 -3.41
C VAL A 121 7.17 2.31 -3.41
N ARG A 122 6.58 2.60 -4.58
CA ARG A 122 5.12 2.77 -4.71
C ARG A 122 4.37 1.49 -4.38
N PHE A 123 4.81 0.32 -4.84
CA PHE A 123 4.17 -0.96 -4.51
C PHE A 123 4.17 -1.20 -3.00
N TYR A 124 5.26 -0.91 -2.33
CA TYR A 124 5.30 -1.06 -0.89
C TYR A 124 4.36 -0.08 -0.15
N ILE A 125 4.31 1.16 -0.60
CA ILE A 125 3.45 2.18 0.00
C ILE A 125 1.96 1.80 -0.17
N ARG A 126 1.58 1.28 -1.34
CA ARG A 126 0.22 0.81 -1.59
C ARG A 126 -0.25 -0.34 -0.69
N ARG A 127 0.67 -1.02 -0.02
CA ARG A 127 0.30 -1.99 1.02
C ARG A 127 -0.60 -1.38 2.10
N TRP A 128 -0.42 -0.10 2.41
CA TRP A 128 -1.29 0.61 3.35
C TRP A 128 -2.74 0.73 2.88
N GLU A 129 -2.97 0.74 1.58
CA GLU A 129 -4.32 0.74 1.00
C GLU A 129 -5.08 -0.54 1.40
N CYS A 130 -4.38 -1.67 1.52
CA CYS A 130 -4.97 -2.92 2.02
C CYS A 130 -5.35 -2.82 3.51
N GLU A 131 -4.51 -2.18 4.32
CA GLU A 131 -4.80 -1.98 5.75
C GLU A 131 -5.99 -1.03 5.94
N GLU A 132 -6.06 0.06 5.16
CA GLU A 132 -7.21 0.96 5.16
C GLU A 132 -8.48 0.26 4.66
N ALA A 133 -8.37 -0.59 3.63
CA ALA A 133 -9.48 -1.39 3.15
C ALA A 133 -10.02 -2.34 4.24
N ILE A 134 -9.13 -3.03 4.96
CA ILE A 134 -9.52 -3.89 6.08
C ILE A 134 -10.15 -3.06 7.20
N ARG A 135 -9.59 -1.91 7.53
CA ARG A 135 -10.14 -0.99 8.53
C ARG A 135 -11.53 -0.52 8.14
N PHE A 136 -11.74 -0.14 6.88
CA PHE A 136 -13.03 0.24 6.33
C PHE A 136 -14.08 -0.87 6.50
N LEU A 137 -13.75 -2.11 6.13
CA LEU A 137 -14.64 -3.25 6.30
C LEU A 137 -15.01 -3.49 7.77
N LYS A 138 -14.06 -3.33 8.68
CA LYS A 138 -14.29 -3.52 10.12
C LYS A 138 -15.15 -2.41 10.74
N SER A 139 -14.81 -1.15 10.48
CA SER A 139 -15.40 0.00 11.17
C SER A 139 -16.67 0.52 10.51
N HIS A 140 -16.78 0.56 9.19
CA HIS A 140 -17.90 1.16 8.47
C HIS A 140 -18.90 0.12 7.96
N VAL A 141 -18.43 -1.00 7.47
CA VAL A 141 -19.31 -2.12 7.12
C VAL A 141 -19.67 -2.95 8.36
N HIS A 142 -19.06 -2.64 9.50
CA HIS A 142 -19.33 -3.27 10.78
C HIS A 142 -19.19 -4.80 10.78
N LEU A 143 -18.24 -5.36 10.02
CA LEU A 143 -18.03 -6.81 9.97
C LEU A 143 -17.78 -7.42 11.35
N GLU A 144 -17.18 -6.67 12.28
CA GLU A 144 -16.94 -7.13 13.65
C GLU A 144 -18.22 -7.17 14.52
N LYS A 145 -19.32 -6.51 14.08
CA LYS A 145 -20.63 -6.53 14.77
C LYS A 145 -21.54 -7.65 14.28
N ILE A 146 -21.08 -8.47 13.35
CA ILE A 146 -21.87 -9.61 12.85
C ILE A 146 -22.04 -10.63 13.97
N ARG A 147 -23.30 -10.84 14.36
CA ARG A 147 -23.70 -11.78 15.44
C ARG A 147 -24.25 -13.10 14.87
N THR A 148 -23.70 -13.61 13.82
CA THR A 148 -24.09 -14.91 13.28
C THR A 148 -22.95 -15.91 13.45
N PHE A 149 -23.28 -17.11 13.89
CA PHE A 149 -22.34 -18.22 14.03
C PHE A 149 -22.34 -19.15 12.81
N ARG A 150 -23.21 -18.90 11.82
CA ARG A 150 -23.26 -19.72 10.60
C ARG A 150 -22.15 -19.27 9.63
N TRP A 151 -21.16 -20.13 9.42
CA TRP A 151 -20.04 -19.83 8.54
C TRP A 151 -20.47 -19.42 7.12
N SER A 152 -21.50 -20.05 6.56
CA SER A 152 -22.07 -19.67 5.26
C SER A 152 -22.62 -18.25 5.22
N ALA A 153 -23.26 -17.79 6.30
CA ALA A 153 -23.75 -16.43 6.40
C ALA A 153 -22.61 -15.42 6.50
N ILE A 154 -21.59 -15.71 7.32
CA ILE A 154 -20.39 -14.87 7.44
C ILE A 154 -19.71 -14.71 6.08
N ARG A 155 -19.50 -15.82 5.35
CA ARG A 155 -18.89 -15.78 4.01
C ARG A 155 -19.67 -14.90 3.03
N ARG A 156 -20.99 -14.99 3.02
CA ARG A 156 -21.86 -14.16 2.14
C ARG A 156 -21.76 -12.69 2.52
N LEU A 157 -21.77 -12.34 3.80
CA LEU A 157 -21.65 -10.96 4.26
C LEU A 157 -20.28 -10.37 3.91
N VAL A 158 -19.19 -11.12 4.10
CA VAL A 158 -17.86 -10.70 3.69
C VAL A 158 -17.79 -10.48 2.17
N LEU A 159 -18.38 -11.39 1.39
CA LEU A 159 -18.44 -11.23 -0.08
C LEU A 159 -19.18 -9.96 -0.48
N LEU A 160 -20.36 -9.71 0.13
CA LEU A 160 -21.12 -8.48 -0.15
C LEU A 160 -20.32 -7.23 0.23
N ALA A 161 -19.64 -7.23 1.37
CA ALA A 161 -18.79 -6.12 1.77
C ALA A 161 -17.62 -5.86 0.79
N VAL A 162 -17.00 -6.92 0.28
CA VAL A 162 -15.96 -6.81 -0.76
C VAL A 162 -16.54 -6.28 -2.07
N LEU A 163 -17.74 -6.72 -2.47
CA LEU A 163 -18.42 -6.20 -3.67
C LEU A 163 -18.73 -4.71 -3.54
N VAL A 164 -19.19 -4.26 -2.36
CA VAL A 164 -19.39 -2.82 -2.09
C VAL A 164 -18.06 -2.05 -2.25
N MET A 165 -16.96 -2.56 -1.71
CA MET A 165 -15.65 -1.92 -1.88
C MET A 165 -15.22 -1.83 -3.34
N ILE A 166 -15.38 -2.91 -4.09
CA ILE A 166 -15.06 -2.94 -5.54
C ILE A 166 -15.92 -1.91 -6.28
N TYR A 167 -17.21 -1.85 -5.96
CA TYR A 167 -18.13 -0.89 -6.55
C TYR A 167 -17.73 0.56 -6.25
N LEU A 168 -17.39 0.88 -4.99
CA LEU A 168 -16.93 2.21 -4.62
C LEU A 168 -15.62 2.59 -5.33
N GLY A 169 -14.68 1.64 -5.47
CA GLY A 169 -13.44 1.84 -6.22
C GLY A 169 -13.70 2.10 -7.71
N TRP A 170 -14.59 1.30 -8.32
CA TRP A 170 -15.02 1.51 -9.71
C TRP A 170 -15.71 2.86 -9.89
N LEU A 171 -16.60 3.25 -8.97
CA LEU A 171 -17.31 4.52 -9.04
C LEU A 171 -16.35 5.71 -9.01
N LEU A 172 -15.30 5.64 -8.17
CA LEU A 172 -14.24 6.66 -8.08
C LEU A 172 -13.47 6.84 -9.39
N GLU A 173 -13.24 5.75 -10.13
CA GLU A 173 -12.51 5.79 -11.40
C GLU A 173 -13.42 6.16 -12.58
N ALA A 174 -14.64 5.60 -12.63
CA ALA A 174 -15.51 5.74 -13.78
C ALA A 174 -16.38 7.02 -13.77
N HIS A 175 -16.75 7.52 -12.58
CA HIS A 175 -17.72 8.61 -12.42
C HIS A 175 -17.31 9.67 -11.40
N PRO A 176 -16.17 10.38 -11.57
CA PRO A 176 -15.70 11.38 -10.63
C PRO A 176 -16.74 12.46 -10.25
N PRO A 177 -17.55 13.01 -11.19
CA PRO A 177 -18.56 14.03 -10.83
C PRO A 177 -19.65 13.52 -9.88
N ILE A 178 -20.05 12.25 -10.03
CA ILE A 178 -21.01 11.61 -9.12
C ILE A 178 -20.39 11.46 -7.75
N CYS A 179 -19.12 11.03 -7.70
CA CYS A 179 -18.38 10.90 -6.44
C CYS A 179 -18.27 12.24 -5.69
N ASP A 180 -17.96 13.32 -6.39
CA ASP A 180 -17.90 14.65 -5.80
C ASP A 180 -19.25 15.06 -5.20
N SER A 181 -20.35 14.76 -5.88
CA SER A 181 -21.70 15.03 -5.38
C SER A 181 -22.03 14.20 -4.14
N LEU A 182 -21.73 12.90 -4.15
CA LEU A 182 -21.92 12.01 -2.99
C LEU A 182 -21.06 12.42 -1.80
N ILE A 183 -19.80 12.80 -2.03
CA ILE A 183 -18.90 13.28 -0.98
C ILE A 183 -19.41 14.56 -0.34
N ARG A 184 -20.07 15.44 -1.09
CA ARG A 184 -20.71 16.65 -0.55
C ARG A 184 -21.94 16.33 0.32
N LEU A 185 -22.70 15.31 -0.02
CA LEU A 185 -23.81 14.84 0.79
C LEU A 185 -23.35 14.17 2.10
N SER A 186 -22.16 13.59 2.12
CA SER A 186 -21.63 12.94 3.32
C SER A 186 -21.30 13.93 4.43
N GLN A 187 -21.55 13.55 5.67
CA GLN A 187 -21.09 14.31 6.82
C GLN A 187 -19.57 14.35 6.89
N PRO A 188 -18.95 15.49 7.30
CA PRO A 188 -17.52 15.55 7.53
C PRO A 188 -17.10 14.55 8.60
N LEU A 189 -16.09 13.76 8.33
CA LEU A 189 -15.50 12.85 9.32
C LEU A 189 -14.48 13.62 10.19
N PRO A 190 -14.43 13.37 11.51
CA PRO A 190 -13.58 14.12 12.44
C PRO A 190 -12.11 14.18 12.03
N ASP A 191 -11.57 13.08 11.53
CA ASP A 191 -10.15 12.95 11.18
C ASP A 191 -9.84 13.21 9.71
N ASN A 192 -10.86 13.59 8.90
CA ASN A 192 -10.75 13.81 7.46
C ASN A 192 -9.82 12.77 6.78
N PRO A 193 -10.17 11.48 6.81
CA PRO A 193 -9.32 10.41 6.32
C PRO A 193 -9.02 10.55 4.84
N ASP A 194 -7.80 10.19 4.44
CA ASP A 194 -7.35 10.22 3.04
C ASP A 194 -8.07 9.20 2.15
N PHE A 195 -8.67 8.21 2.78
CA PHE A 195 -9.37 7.13 2.10
C PHE A 195 -10.81 7.57 1.79
N LEU A 196 -11.02 8.08 0.58
CA LEU A 196 -12.29 8.65 0.13
C LEU A 196 -13.49 7.71 0.22
N SER A 197 -13.27 6.39 0.22
CA SER A 197 -14.34 5.40 0.32
C SER A 197 -15.22 5.54 1.56
N TYR A 198 -14.68 6.07 2.67
CA TYR A 198 -15.47 6.37 3.88
C TYR A 198 -16.55 7.41 3.60
N ARG A 199 -16.15 8.52 2.99
CA ARG A 199 -17.08 9.61 2.67
C ARG A 199 -18.03 9.23 1.54
N LEU A 200 -17.54 8.48 0.56
CA LEU A 200 -18.33 8.04 -0.57
C LEU A 200 -19.44 7.08 -0.12
N LEU A 201 -19.13 6.14 0.79
CA LEU A 201 -20.15 5.25 1.37
C LEU A 201 -21.20 6.04 2.16
N GLY A 202 -20.76 6.99 2.99
CA GLY A 202 -21.66 7.86 3.75
C GLY A 202 -22.62 8.63 2.83
N GLY A 203 -22.08 9.28 1.80
CA GLY A 203 -22.88 10.01 0.80
C GLY A 203 -23.83 9.12 0.01
N LEU A 204 -23.42 7.89 -0.30
CA LEU A 204 -24.29 6.92 -0.97
C LEU A 204 -25.47 6.50 -0.08
N ILE A 205 -25.21 6.26 1.21
CA ILE A 205 -26.28 5.95 2.19
C ILE A 205 -27.26 7.11 2.29
N GLU A 206 -26.78 8.35 2.46
CA GLU A 206 -27.62 9.56 2.53
C GLU A 206 -28.46 9.74 1.24
N ALA A 207 -27.87 9.50 0.06
CA ALA A 207 -28.60 9.56 -1.19
C ALA A 207 -29.71 8.52 -1.28
N ILE A 208 -29.42 7.27 -0.89
CA ILE A 208 -30.41 6.17 -0.89
C ILE A 208 -31.53 6.48 0.11
N ASP A 209 -31.21 6.91 1.31
CA ASP A 209 -32.19 7.24 2.35
C ASP A 209 -33.09 8.39 1.89
N THR A 210 -32.51 9.44 1.31
CA THR A 210 -33.26 10.57 0.74
C THR A 210 -34.20 10.10 -0.37
N CYS A 211 -33.73 9.29 -1.31
CA CYS A 211 -34.57 8.75 -2.39
C CYS A 211 -35.70 7.87 -1.84
N PHE A 212 -35.42 7.04 -0.83
CA PHE A 212 -36.42 6.20 -0.18
C PHE A 212 -37.53 7.02 0.49
N TRP A 213 -37.18 8.07 1.23
CA TRP A 213 -38.15 8.94 1.89
C TRP A 213 -39.00 9.72 0.89
N LEU A 214 -38.39 10.28 -0.18
CA LEU A 214 -39.11 10.95 -1.25
C LEU A 214 -40.12 10.02 -1.93
N HIS A 215 -39.71 8.79 -2.23
CA HIS A 215 -40.60 7.80 -2.83
C HIS A 215 -41.75 7.42 -1.91
N LYS A 216 -41.51 7.25 -0.60
CA LYS A 216 -42.53 6.96 0.41
C LYS A 216 -43.56 8.09 0.55
N ASP A 217 -43.12 9.34 0.50
CA ASP A 217 -44.00 10.51 0.54
C ASP A 217 -44.82 10.64 -0.75
N LEU A 218 -44.24 10.36 -1.90
CA LEU A 218 -45.00 10.31 -3.16
C LEU A 218 -46.08 9.24 -3.12
N LEU A 219 -45.78 8.02 -2.67
CA LEU A 219 -46.76 6.94 -2.53
C LEU A 219 -47.89 7.31 -1.54
N ARG A 220 -47.57 7.96 -0.43
CA ARG A 220 -48.57 8.42 0.53
C ARG A 220 -49.54 9.43 -0.10
N ARG A 221 -49.03 10.41 -0.87
CA ARG A 221 -49.81 11.42 -1.56
C ARG A 221 -50.66 10.87 -2.71
N CYS A 222 -50.29 9.74 -3.30
CA CYS A 222 -51.06 9.08 -4.34
C CYS A 222 -52.15 8.16 -3.78
N LEU A 223 -52.10 7.81 -2.50
CA LEU A 223 -53.04 6.92 -1.81
C LEU A 223 -54.08 7.67 -0.95
N THR A 224 -53.89 8.99 -0.81
CA THR A 224 -54.87 9.91 -0.18
C THR A 224 -55.60 10.70 -1.23
#